data_e45d4b08b172cbe93be9f6b547fcd4a2
#
_entry.id   e45d4b08b172cbe93be9f6b547fcd4a2
#
_cell.length_a   1.000
_cell.length_b   1.000
_cell.length_c   1.000
_cell.angle_alpha   90.00
_cell.angle_beta   90.00
_cell.angle_gamma   90.00
#
_symmetry.space_group_name_H-M   'P 1'
#
loop_
_entity.id
_entity.type
_entity.pdbx_description
1 polymer ?
#
loop_
_entity_poly.entity_id
_entity_poly.type
_entity_poly.pdbx_seq_one_letter_code
_entity_poly.pdbx_strand_id
1 'polypeptide(L)'
;LKITLSLILSFQFLFSKADEGMWLPMLLGDATYKNMVECGIRLTPEQIYNANNSSLKDAIVALGGGFCTGEIISDQGLMLTNHHCGFGTIQANSTTENDYLTDGFWAMNKKDELPADFGVWFLNEITDVTDKVLEGVEDGMSEDDRNKTIQRNMRALSGKAMEGKNRDDFAVKVKSFYYGNLYYMFTYNIFNDVRLVGAPPSSIGKFGGDTDNWMWPRHTGDFTMFRIYANNENQPASYNEENQPLQPKHSLPVSIAGIEKGDYAMIMGYPGSTDRYLTSWGVQEAVEVEQPARVKIRRIKLDIMEEEMNKSQKIRIQYASKHASVSNYWKYFLGQSEQLVKNDVKQKKQALEASFTKWYETNKLEEKYEEALPLVKKSIEGSSAYTIPSVYFFEAIYGSEIIKFLARNLGSKSSLYLSLSSGQGLKDAKSNVLKKARSYYKDYNAEIDKNILSAVLNLYYNDVPKEFHPSLFAEMGEKNDGDFTDFVNKYFKNSPFTSIDKFEDWINNDKLSTKHLDKDPVFQLTTEFFKLYREKISKPKLSFDGDYKK
;
A
#
# COMPACT_ATOMS: atom_id res chain seq x y z
N LEU A 1 11.86 -48.13 -54.01
CA LEU A 1 12.55 -47.20 -53.05
C LEU A 1 11.56 -46.10 -52.62
N LYS A 2 10.88 -46.32 -51.53
CA LYS A 2 9.96 -45.30 -50.96
C LYS A 2 10.76 -44.44 -49.96
N ILE A 3 11.00 -43.20 -50.37
CA ILE A 3 11.57 -42.17 -49.45
C ILE A 3 10.39 -41.57 -48.66
N THR A 4 10.29 -41.95 -47.42
CA THR A 4 9.36 -41.33 -46.47
C THR A 4 10.04 -40.07 -45.91
N LEU A 5 9.61 -38.92 -46.41
CA LEU A 5 10.05 -37.62 -45.90
C LEU A 5 9.29 -37.35 -44.58
N SER A 6 9.94 -37.63 -43.47
CA SER A 6 9.43 -37.22 -42.15
C SER A 6 9.64 -35.71 -41.99
N LEU A 7 8.59 -34.94 -42.20
CA LEU A 7 8.52 -33.55 -41.76
C LEU A 7 8.48 -33.53 -40.21
N ILE A 8 9.63 -33.30 -39.59
CA ILE A 8 9.69 -32.91 -38.19
C ILE A 8 9.23 -31.45 -38.12
N LEU A 9 7.95 -31.25 -37.88
CA LEU A 9 7.44 -29.95 -37.41
C LEU A 9 7.98 -29.75 -36.00
N SER A 10 9.11 -29.09 -35.89
CA SER A 10 9.54 -28.49 -34.63
C SER A 10 8.56 -27.36 -34.30
N PHE A 11 7.52 -27.67 -33.52
CA PHE A 11 6.76 -26.69 -32.82
C PHE A 11 7.71 -26.04 -31.79
N GLN A 12 8.39 -24.99 -32.19
CA GLN A 12 8.96 -24.05 -31.26
C GLN A 12 7.76 -23.40 -30.57
N PHE A 13 7.41 -23.90 -29.40
CA PHE A 13 6.63 -23.14 -28.45
C PHE A 13 7.47 -21.90 -28.10
N LEU A 14 7.24 -20.82 -28.82
CA LEU A 14 7.60 -19.49 -28.37
C LEU A 14 6.78 -19.23 -27.12
N PHE A 15 7.28 -19.67 -25.98
CA PHE A 15 6.86 -19.12 -24.71
C PHE A 15 7.23 -17.64 -24.80
N SER A 16 6.24 -16.78 -24.96
CA SER A 16 6.39 -15.36 -24.70
C SER A 16 6.78 -15.24 -23.22
N LYS A 17 8.09 -15.19 -22.95
CA LYS A 17 8.57 -14.79 -21.64
C LYS A 17 8.27 -13.30 -21.55
N ALA A 18 7.40 -12.93 -20.61
CA ALA A 18 7.34 -11.55 -20.18
C ALA A 18 8.73 -11.14 -19.69
N ASP A 19 9.23 -10.01 -20.18
CA ASP A 19 10.53 -9.50 -19.75
C ASP A 19 10.52 -9.24 -18.27
N GLU A 20 11.61 -9.58 -17.59
CA GLU A 20 11.72 -9.50 -16.16
C GLU A 20 12.15 -8.09 -15.72
N GLY A 21 11.58 -7.63 -14.61
CA GLY A 21 12.00 -6.41 -13.92
C GLY A 21 10.95 -5.30 -13.94
N MET A 22 11.20 -4.31 -13.09
CA MET A 22 10.54 -3.00 -13.08
C MET A 22 11.61 -1.95 -13.26
N TRP A 23 11.55 -1.23 -14.36
CA TRP A 23 12.58 -0.28 -14.76
C TRP A 23 12.19 1.13 -14.34
N LEU A 24 13.13 1.87 -13.75
CA LEU A 24 12.95 3.32 -13.59
C LEU A 24 13.09 3.97 -14.96
N PRO A 25 12.10 4.77 -15.41
CA PRO A 25 12.13 5.36 -16.75
C PRO A 25 13.37 6.21 -17.03
N MET A 26 13.93 6.85 -16.00
CA MET A 26 15.18 7.62 -16.11
C MET A 26 16.43 6.76 -16.26
N LEU A 27 16.37 5.47 -15.94
CA LEU A 27 17.49 4.52 -15.96
C LEU A 27 17.33 3.45 -17.06
N LEU A 28 16.57 3.75 -18.11
CA LEU A 28 16.52 2.89 -19.30
C LEU A 28 17.89 2.91 -19.98
N GLY A 29 18.78 2.01 -19.51
CA GLY A 29 20.10 1.83 -20.10
C GLY A 29 20.03 1.18 -21.47
N ASP A 30 21.12 1.26 -22.23
CA ASP A 30 21.22 0.79 -23.62
C ASP A 30 20.73 -0.64 -23.82
N ALA A 31 21.04 -1.56 -22.90
CA ALA A 31 20.63 -2.96 -23.00
C ALA A 31 19.10 -3.14 -22.88
N THR A 32 18.47 -2.47 -21.92
CA THR A 32 17.02 -2.53 -21.71
C THR A 32 16.29 -1.88 -22.87
N TYR A 33 16.73 -0.68 -23.28
CA TYR A 33 16.11 0.02 -24.41
C TYR A 33 16.29 -0.73 -25.73
N LYS A 34 17.44 -1.36 -25.98
CA LYS A 34 17.67 -2.22 -27.14
C LYS A 34 16.67 -3.38 -27.17
N ASN A 35 16.44 -4.03 -26.04
CA ASN A 35 15.43 -5.09 -25.94
C ASN A 35 14.01 -4.56 -26.23
N MET A 36 13.66 -3.36 -25.70
CA MET A 36 12.38 -2.72 -26.02
C MET A 36 12.22 -2.45 -27.52
N VAL A 37 13.29 -2.04 -28.21
CA VAL A 37 13.31 -1.83 -29.67
C VAL A 37 13.12 -3.15 -30.41
N GLU A 38 13.79 -4.22 -29.99
CA GLU A 38 13.62 -5.56 -30.53
C GLU A 38 12.18 -6.08 -30.35
N CYS A 39 11.51 -5.70 -29.27
CA CYS A 39 10.08 -5.97 -29.02
C CYS A 39 9.13 -5.03 -29.78
N GLY A 40 9.62 -3.99 -30.46
CA GLY A 40 8.84 -3.13 -31.35
C GLY A 40 8.49 -1.74 -30.86
N ILE A 41 9.09 -1.25 -29.74
CA ILE A 41 8.90 0.15 -29.31
C ILE A 41 9.42 1.12 -30.39
N ARG A 42 8.68 2.21 -30.57
CA ARG A 42 9.07 3.30 -31.50
C ARG A 42 9.39 4.62 -30.79
N LEU A 43 9.16 4.68 -29.47
CA LEU A 43 9.44 5.87 -28.67
C LEU A 43 10.92 5.88 -28.27
N THR A 44 11.53 7.07 -28.22
CA THR A 44 12.88 7.24 -27.67
C THR A 44 12.84 7.27 -26.14
N PRO A 45 13.98 7.05 -25.44
CA PRO A 45 14.03 7.20 -23.98
C PRO A 45 13.55 8.58 -23.50
N GLU A 46 13.88 9.66 -24.23
CA GLU A 46 13.48 11.03 -23.91
C GLU A 46 11.97 11.25 -24.09
N GLN A 47 11.33 10.55 -25.03
CA GLN A 47 9.87 10.57 -25.17
C GLN A 47 9.16 9.81 -24.06
N ILE A 48 9.83 8.81 -23.46
CA ILE A 48 9.30 8.07 -22.30
C ILE A 48 9.48 8.90 -21.03
N TYR A 49 10.67 9.42 -20.79
CA TYR A 49 11.01 10.23 -19.62
C TYR A 49 11.92 11.40 -19.97
N ASN A 50 11.47 12.61 -19.68
CA ASN A 50 12.26 13.83 -19.74
C ASN A 50 11.88 14.77 -18.59
N ALA A 51 12.87 15.26 -17.83
CA ALA A 51 12.61 16.19 -16.72
C ALA A 51 12.24 17.59 -17.20
N ASN A 52 12.77 18.01 -18.36
CA ASN A 52 12.66 19.39 -18.85
C ASN A 52 11.60 19.57 -19.95
N ASN A 53 11.33 18.53 -20.73
CA ASN A 53 10.39 18.57 -21.85
C ASN A 53 9.21 17.63 -21.59
N SER A 54 8.11 17.84 -22.32
CA SER A 54 6.97 16.95 -22.28
C SER A 54 7.34 15.53 -22.73
N SER A 55 6.89 14.54 -21.98
CA SER A 55 7.12 13.13 -22.23
C SER A 55 5.97 12.28 -21.67
N LEU A 56 5.96 10.97 -21.89
CA LEU A 56 4.92 10.08 -21.36
C LEU A 56 4.71 10.23 -19.85
N LYS A 57 5.77 10.54 -19.09
CA LYS A 57 5.66 10.73 -17.64
C LYS A 57 4.66 11.82 -17.23
N ASP A 58 4.41 12.81 -18.09
CA ASP A 58 3.50 13.92 -17.82
C ASP A 58 2.03 13.55 -18.01
N ALA A 59 1.76 12.41 -18.64
CA ALA A 59 0.42 11.85 -18.77
C ALA A 59 0.12 10.76 -17.73
N ILE A 60 1.16 10.24 -17.05
CA ILE A 60 1.02 9.17 -16.06
C ILE A 60 1.14 9.74 -14.65
N VAL A 61 0.08 9.63 -13.88
CA VAL A 61 -0.05 10.30 -12.58
C VAL A 61 -0.25 9.33 -11.42
N ALA A 62 0.20 9.76 -10.23
CA ALA A 62 -0.02 8.99 -9.01
C ALA A 62 -1.25 9.51 -8.26
N LEU A 63 -2.21 8.65 -7.96
CA LEU A 63 -3.38 8.98 -7.16
C LEU A 63 -3.01 8.93 -5.67
N GLY A 64 -3.34 10.00 -4.92
CA GLY A 64 -3.11 10.09 -3.48
C GLY A 64 -1.67 9.80 -3.05
N GLY A 65 -0.70 10.13 -3.91
CA GLY A 65 0.72 9.87 -3.67
C GLY A 65 1.17 8.45 -3.95
N GLY A 66 0.42 7.67 -4.71
CA GLY A 66 0.82 6.38 -5.28
C GLY A 66 0.06 5.16 -4.78
N PHE A 67 -1.18 5.30 -4.29
CA PHE A 67 -2.00 4.11 -4.02
C PHE A 67 -2.53 3.48 -5.32
N CYS A 68 -2.65 4.27 -6.39
CA CYS A 68 -3.00 3.85 -7.74
C CYS A 68 -2.30 4.73 -8.77
N THR A 69 -2.35 4.32 -10.03
CA THR A 69 -1.94 5.09 -11.21
C THR A 69 -3.17 5.56 -11.97
N GLY A 70 -3.10 6.75 -12.54
CA GLY A 70 -4.05 7.23 -13.53
C GLY A 70 -3.33 7.71 -14.77
N GLU A 71 -4.02 7.74 -15.90
CA GLU A 71 -3.53 8.27 -17.16
C GLU A 71 -4.42 9.39 -17.69
N ILE A 72 -3.79 10.49 -18.10
CA ILE A 72 -4.48 11.63 -18.69
C ILE A 72 -4.77 11.32 -20.16
N ILE A 73 -6.04 11.36 -20.54
CA ILE A 73 -6.53 10.96 -21.87
C ILE A 73 -7.17 12.09 -22.66
N SER A 74 -7.11 13.32 -22.17
CA SER A 74 -7.60 14.50 -22.91
C SER A 74 -6.83 15.77 -22.54
N ASP A 75 -6.95 16.78 -23.39
CA ASP A 75 -6.45 18.15 -23.18
C ASP A 75 -7.24 18.94 -22.13
N GLN A 76 -8.31 18.37 -21.57
CA GLN A 76 -9.15 18.96 -20.52
C GLN A 76 -9.10 18.16 -19.21
N GLY A 77 -7.95 17.61 -18.87
CA GLY A 77 -7.69 16.96 -17.60
C GLY A 77 -8.52 15.70 -17.32
N LEU A 78 -9.14 15.08 -18.35
CA LEU A 78 -9.83 13.80 -18.17
C LEU A 78 -8.80 12.71 -17.92
N MET A 79 -9.01 11.98 -16.83
CA MET A 79 -8.11 10.92 -16.36
C MET A 79 -8.88 9.60 -16.30
N LEU A 80 -8.25 8.53 -16.77
CA LEU A 80 -8.73 7.16 -16.66
C LEU A 80 -7.93 6.43 -15.57
N THR A 81 -8.57 5.55 -14.83
CA THR A 81 -7.95 4.64 -13.85
C THR A 81 -8.83 3.42 -13.66
N ASN A 82 -8.42 2.47 -12.81
CA ASN A 82 -9.22 1.29 -12.50
C ASN A 82 -10.47 1.62 -11.66
N HIS A 83 -11.52 0.83 -11.79
CA HIS A 83 -12.72 0.93 -10.95
C HIS A 83 -12.39 0.73 -9.47
N HIS A 84 -11.54 -0.24 -9.15
CA HIS A 84 -11.14 -0.48 -7.76
C HIS A 84 -10.34 0.68 -7.16
N CYS A 85 -9.66 1.50 -7.97
CA CYS A 85 -8.99 2.72 -7.53
C CYS A 85 -9.98 3.86 -7.22
N GLY A 86 -11.07 3.95 -7.99
CA GLY A 86 -12.16 4.90 -7.76
C GLY A 86 -13.19 4.46 -6.71
N PHE A 87 -13.12 3.21 -6.26
CA PHE A 87 -14.15 2.58 -5.43
C PHE A 87 -14.46 3.35 -4.15
N GLY A 88 -13.44 3.87 -3.48
CA GLY A 88 -13.59 4.71 -2.28
C GLY A 88 -14.37 6.00 -2.55
N THR A 89 -14.09 6.66 -3.68
CA THR A 89 -14.81 7.88 -4.08
C THR A 89 -16.26 7.57 -4.46
N ILE A 90 -16.50 6.48 -5.19
CA ILE A 90 -17.87 6.03 -5.53
C ILE A 90 -18.65 5.77 -4.25
N GLN A 91 -18.06 5.04 -3.30
CA GLN A 91 -18.67 4.76 -1.99
C GLN A 91 -18.97 6.04 -1.20
N ALA A 92 -18.00 6.96 -1.11
CA ALA A 92 -18.11 8.19 -0.33
C ALA A 92 -19.25 9.12 -0.82
N ASN A 93 -19.61 9.01 -2.12
CA ASN A 93 -20.70 9.74 -2.73
C ASN A 93 -22.02 8.92 -2.82
N SER A 94 -22.00 7.64 -2.41
CA SER A 94 -23.19 6.79 -2.41
C SER A 94 -24.01 6.97 -1.13
N THR A 95 -25.33 6.89 -1.29
CA THR A 95 -26.31 6.85 -0.19
C THR A 95 -27.29 5.69 -0.43
N THR A 96 -28.24 5.49 0.47
CA THR A 96 -29.31 4.49 0.26
C THR A 96 -30.27 4.88 -0.86
N GLU A 97 -30.39 6.20 -1.15
CA GLU A 97 -31.23 6.75 -2.22
C GLU A 97 -30.48 6.82 -3.56
N ASN A 98 -29.16 6.94 -3.53
CA ASN A 98 -28.28 7.03 -4.71
C ASN A 98 -27.12 6.06 -4.54
N ASP A 99 -27.34 4.78 -4.79
CA ASP A 99 -26.34 3.72 -4.64
C ASP A 99 -25.45 3.61 -5.89
N TYR A 100 -24.53 4.56 -6.06
CA TYR A 100 -23.61 4.59 -7.20
C TYR A 100 -22.68 3.37 -7.29
N LEU A 101 -22.52 2.61 -6.20
CA LEU A 101 -21.81 1.32 -6.25
C LEU A 101 -22.60 0.28 -7.05
N THR A 102 -23.94 0.26 -6.88
CA THR A 102 -24.83 -0.68 -7.55
C THR A 102 -25.22 -0.21 -8.95
N ASP A 103 -25.54 1.08 -9.10
CA ASP A 103 -26.16 1.63 -10.32
C ASP A 103 -25.13 2.25 -11.28
N GLY A 104 -23.90 2.50 -10.80
CA GLY A 104 -22.92 3.31 -11.52
C GLY A 104 -23.23 4.80 -11.42
N PHE A 105 -22.33 5.60 -11.99
CA PHE A 105 -22.47 7.07 -12.03
C PHE A 105 -21.91 7.62 -13.34
N TRP A 106 -22.62 8.58 -13.94
CA TRP A 106 -22.18 9.33 -15.13
C TRP A 106 -22.62 10.78 -15.01
N ALA A 107 -21.65 11.70 -14.91
CA ALA A 107 -21.92 13.13 -14.97
C ALA A 107 -22.30 13.54 -16.38
N MET A 108 -23.47 14.13 -16.54
CA MET A 108 -23.92 14.62 -17.85
C MET A 108 -23.29 15.99 -18.20
N ASN A 109 -22.85 16.73 -17.20
CA ASN A 109 -22.20 18.03 -17.32
C ASN A 109 -21.08 18.15 -16.30
N LYS A 110 -20.11 19.05 -16.51
CA LYS A 110 -19.00 19.29 -15.58
C LYS A 110 -19.45 19.68 -14.16
N LYS A 111 -20.58 20.39 -14.04
CA LYS A 111 -21.16 20.75 -12.73
C LYS A 111 -21.76 19.58 -11.96
N ASP A 112 -22.04 18.46 -12.64
CA ASP A 112 -22.61 17.26 -12.04
C ASP A 112 -21.50 16.30 -11.56
N GLU A 113 -20.22 16.60 -11.87
CA GLU A 113 -19.07 15.81 -11.44
C GLU A 113 -18.92 15.86 -9.91
N LEU A 114 -18.68 14.70 -9.27
CA LEU A 114 -18.68 14.56 -7.81
C LEU A 114 -17.25 14.67 -7.23
N PRO A 115 -17.06 15.31 -6.07
CA PRO A 115 -15.74 15.49 -5.49
C PRO A 115 -15.09 14.16 -5.08
N ALA A 116 -13.78 14.05 -5.32
CA ALA A 116 -12.93 13.01 -4.79
C ALA A 116 -12.14 13.52 -3.56
N ASP A 117 -11.75 12.60 -2.68
CA ASP A 117 -11.03 12.91 -1.43
C ASP A 117 -9.51 12.67 -1.54
N PHE A 118 -8.99 12.59 -2.75
CA PHE A 118 -7.55 12.44 -3.03
C PHE A 118 -7.05 13.46 -4.04
N GLY A 119 -5.77 13.83 -3.92
CA GLY A 119 -5.09 14.65 -4.90
C GLY A 119 -4.38 13.80 -5.97
N VAL A 120 -4.20 14.35 -7.16
CA VAL A 120 -3.45 13.76 -8.26
C VAL A 120 -2.06 14.37 -8.34
N TRP A 121 -1.03 13.51 -8.35
CA TRP A 121 0.37 13.87 -8.25
C TRP A 121 1.06 13.69 -9.60
N PHE A 122 1.56 14.78 -10.16
CA PHE A 122 2.35 14.81 -11.39
C PHE A 122 3.84 14.77 -11.05
N LEU A 123 4.57 13.81 -11.57
CA LEU A 123 6.02 13.69 -11.37
C LEU A 123 6.74 14.82 -12.13
N ASN A 124 7.48 15.65 -11.37
CA ASN A 124 8.34 16.68 -11.98
C ASN A 124 9.69 16.05 -12.35
N GLU A 125 10.40 15.52 -11.37
CA GLU A 125 11.78 15.07 -11.53
C GLU A 125 12.10 13.91 -10.57
N ILE A 126 13.02 13.04 -11.02
CA ILE A 126 13.69 12.03 -10.20
C ILE A 126 15.17 12.39 -10.17
N THR A 127 15.73 12.57 -8.97
CA THR A 127 17.15 12.93 -8.77
C THR A 127 17.85 11.85 -7.95
N ASP A 128 19.02 11.40 -8.39
CA ASP A 128 19.88 10.53 -7.56
C ASP A 128 20.42 11.34 -6.36
N VAL A 129 20.20 10.84 -5.17
CA VAL A 129 20.64 11.44 -3.91
C VAL A 129 21.40 10.44 -3.03
N THR A 130 21.86 9.35 -3.62
CA THR A 130 22.50 8.23 -2.92
C THR A 130 23.65 8.70 -2.03
N ASP A 131 24.62 9.40 -2.57
CA ASP A 131 25.78 9.87 -1.81
C ASP A 131 25.39 10.78 -0.64
N LYS A 132 24.40 11.66 -0.86
CA LYS A 132 23.91 12.58 0.18
C LYS A 132 23.12 11.84 1.28
N VAL A 133 22.40 10.78 0.95
CA VAL A 133 21.66 9.98 1.92
C VAL A 133 22.62 9.10 2.73
N LEU A 134 23.67 8.59 2.11
CA LEU A 134 24.68 7.74 2.75
C LEU A 134 25.82 8.54 3.42
N GLU A 135 25.81 9.87 3.34
CA GLU A 135 26.80 10.70 4.00
C GLU A 135 26.87 10.44 5.52
N GLY A 136 28.07 10.12 6.03
CA GLY A 136 28.29 9.76 7.41
C GLY A 136 27.81 8.35 7.80
N VAL A 137 27.48 7.51 6.84
CA VAL A 137 27.31 6.07 7.06
C VAL A 137 28.68 5.41 6.89
N GLU A 138 29.13 4.71 7.93
CA GLU A 138 30.45 4.07 7.99
C GLU A 138 30.30 2.54 8.10
N ASP A 139 31.33 1.83 7.61
CA ASP A 139 31.40 0.38 7.79
C ASP A 139 31.53 0.05 9.29
N GLY A 140 30.79 -0.97 9.73
CA GLY A 140 30.78 -1.38 11.14
C GLY A 140 29.78 -0.65 12.03
N MET A 141 29.03 0.33 11.53
CA MET A 141 27.89 0.90 12.27
C MET A 141 26.86 -0.17 12.61
N SER A 142 26.23 -0.03 13.79
CA SER A 142 25.02 -0.82 14.07
C SER A 142 23.91 -0.47 13.06
N GLU A 143 23.05 -1.44 12.69
CA GLU A 143 21.92 -1.18 11.78
C GLU A 143 20.98 -0.09 12.33
N ASP A 144 20.82 0.02 13.65
CA ASP A 144 20.03 1.08 14.25
C ASP A 144 20.64 2.48 14.00
N ASP A 145 21.93 2.62 14.16
CA ASP A 145 22.63 3.90 13.95
C ASP A 145 22.74 4.25 12.46
N ARG A 146 23.00 3.24 11.62
CA ARG A 146 22.95 3.37 10.15
C ARG A 146 21.59 3.88 9.70
N ASN A 147 20.50 3.24 10.12
CA ASN A 147 19.15 3.65 9.78
C ASN A 147 18.80 5.06 10.31
N LYS A 148 19.21 5.42 11.53
CA LYS A 148 19.02 6.78 12.07
C LYS A 148 19.73 7.83 11.23
N THR A 149 20.96 7.58 10.80
CA THR A 149 21.74 8.48 9.94
C THR A 149 21.05 8.66 8.58
N ILE A 150 20.69 7.56 7.92
CA ILE A 150 19.96 7.57 6.66
C ILE A 150 18.64 8.36 6.79
N GLN A 151 17.83 8.06 7.80
CA GLN A 151 16.55 8.76 8.00
C GLN A 151 16.71 10.25 8.29
N ARG A 152 17.75 10.65 9.03
CA ARG A 152 18.09 12.05 9.26
C ARG A 152 18.43 12.75 7.93
N ASN A 153 19.29 12.14 7.12
CA ASN A 153 19.75 12.71 5.85
C ASN A 153 18.57 12.80 4.84
N MET A 154 17.74 11.76 4.73
CA MET A 154 16.53 11.78 3.91
C MET A 154 15.56 12.91 4.30
N ARG A 155 15.35 13.13 5.61
CA ARG A 155 14.50 14.23 6.12
C ARG A 155 15.11 15.60 5.80
N ALA A 156 16.40 15.78 5.97
CA ALA A 156 17.10 17.02 5.65
C ALA A 156 16.99 17.36 4.15
N LEU A 157 17.21 16.38 3.27
CA LEU A 157 17.06 16.54 1.82
C LEU A 157 15.62 16.89 1.43
N SER A 158 14.64 16.16 1.97
CA SER A 158 13.23 16.45 1.73
C SER A 158 12.84 17.84 2.24
N GLY A 159 13.33 18.24 3.43
CA GLY A 159 13.09 19.55 4.00
C GLY A 159 13.64 20.67 3.12
N LYS A 160 14.89 20.54 2.67
CA LYS A 160 15.51 21.50 1.76
C LYS A 160 14.78 21.64 0.43
N ALA A 161 14.35 20.52 -0.16
CA ALA A 161 13.61 20.54 -1.42
C ALA A 161 12.18 21.13 -1.27
N MET A 162 11.65 21.15 -0.04
CA MET A 162 10.35 21.75 0.31
C MET A 162 10.43 23.23 0.67
N GLU A 163 11.63 23.84 0.77
CA GLU A 163 11.77 25.26 1.13
C GLU A 163 11.05 26.17 0.12
N GLY A 164 10.21 27.07 0.63
CA GLY A 164 9.42 27.99 -0.18
C GLY A 164 8.27 27.32 -0.96
N LYS A 165 7.97 26.05 -0.75
CA LYS A 165 6.88 25.31 -1.40
C LYS A 165 5.68 25.14 -0.46
N ASN A 166 4.47 25.21 -1.03
CA ASN A 166 3.25 24.87 -0.32
C ASN A 166 3.11 23.33 -0.27
N ARG A 167 2.87 22.78 0.92
CA ARG A 167 2.72 21.34 1.13
C ARG A 167 1.43 20.75 0.56
N ASP A 168 0.44 21.57 0.31
CA ASP A 168 -0.80 21.13 -0.30
C ASP A 168 -0.62 20.92 -1.83
N ASP A 169 0.30 21.67 -2.45
CA ASP A 169 0.48 21.72 -3.91
C ASP A 169 1.77 21.04 -4.38
N PHE A 170 2.66 20.68 -3.43
CA PHE A 170 3.97 20.12 -3.76
C PHE A 170 4.39 19.04 -2.77
N ALA A 171 4.99 17.96 -3.26
CA ALA A 171 5.53 16.90 -2.44
C ALA A 171 6.94 16.48 -2.86
N VAL A 172 7.71 16.06 -1.86
CA VAL A 172 9.04 15.46 -2.02
C VAL A 172 9.06 14.10 -1.32
N LYS A 173 9.51 13.06 -2.03
CA LYS A 173 9.70 11.73 -1.48
C LYS A 173 11.10 11.22 -1.79
N VAL A 174 11.90 10.92 -0.78
CA VAL A 174 13.14 10.17 -0.94
C VAL A 174 12.84 8.69 -0.68
N LYS A 175 13.19 7.84 -1.64
CA LYS A 175 12.93 6.40 -1.59
C LYS A 175 14.22 5.62 -1.76
N SER A 176 14.35 4.51 -1.02
CA SER A 176 15.42 3.54 -1.19
C SER A 176 15.10 2.55 -2.30
N PHE A 177 16.13 2.16 -3.04
CA PHE A 177 16.09 1.13 -4.07
C PHE A 177 17.16 0.09 -3.81
N TYR A 178 16.97 -1.12 -4.33
CA TYR A 178 17.93 -2.22 -4.21
C TYR A 178 18.38 -2.44 -2.75
N TYR A 179 17.38 -2.57 -1.84
CA TYR A 179 17.59 -2.79 -0.41
C TYR A 179 18.42 -1.71 0.30
N GLY A 180 18.41 -0.46 -0.21
CA GLY A 180 19.14 0.67 0.39
C GLY A 180 20.55 0.89 -0.18
N ASN A 181 20.83 0.34 -1.35
CA ASN A 181 22.06 0.61 -2.09
C ASN A 181 21.98 1.90 -2.92
N LEU A 182 20.75 2.28 -3.34
CA LEU A 182 20.52 3.53 -4.07
C LEU A 182 19.35 4.30 -3.45
N TYR A 183 19.39 5.62 -3.59
CA TYR A 183 18.35 6.52 -3.10
C TYR A 183 18.01 7.57 -4.15
N TYR A 184 16.72 7.66 -4.47
CA TYR A 184 16.21 8.66 -5.40
C TYR A 184 15.23 9.59 -4.73
N MET A 185 15.33 10.89 -5.04
CA MET A 185 14.39 11.92 -4.64
C MET A 185 13.42 12.19 -5.77
N PHE A 186 12.15 12.09 -5.47
CA PHE A 186 11.02 12.36 -6.37
C PHE A 186 10.34 13.65 -5.95
N THR A 187 10.10 14.53 -6.89
CA THR A 187 9.32 15.77 -6.68
C THR A 187 8.03 15.76 -7.49
N TYR A 188 6.95 16.23 -6.88
CA TYR A 188 5.62 16.20 -7.49
C TYR A 188 4.89 17.52 -7.32
N ASN A 189 4.09 17.92 -8.34
CA ASN A 189 3.00 18.87 -8.19
C ASN A 189 1.71 18.09 -7.85
N ILE A 190 0.89 18.65 -6.95
CA ILE A 190 -0.33 18.01 -6.45
C ILE A 190 -1.52 18.87 -6.82
N PHE A 191 -2.47 18.32 -7.57
CA PHE A 191 -3.76 18.92 -7.86
C PHE A 191 -4.81 18.28 -6.97
N ASN A 192 -5.48 19.09 -6.15
CA ASN A 192 -6.42 18.60 -5.12
C ASN A 192 -7.90 18.72 -5.53
N ASP A 193 -8.23 19.48 -6.58
CA ASP A 193 -9.57 19.48 -7.13
C ASP A 193 -9.69 18.39 -8.18
N VAL A 194 -10.13 17.23 -7.73
CA VAL A 194 -10.36 16.01 -8.54
C VAL A 194 -11.82 15.63 -8.42
N ARG A 195 -12.47 15.36 -9.56
CA ARG A 195 -13.91 15.07 -9.58
C ARG A 195 -14.19 13.78 -10.36
N LEU A 196 -15.09 12.96 -9.83
CA LEU A 196 -15.60 11.75 -10.48
C LEU A 196 -16.49 12.14 -11.66
N VAL A 197 -16.11 11.71 -12.85
CA VAL A 197 -16.86 11.93 -14.10
C VAL A 197 -17.77 10.75 -14.39
N GLY A 198 -17.25 9.53 -14.17
CA GLY A 198 -18.03 8.34 -14.44
C GLY A 198 -17.39 7.06 -13.92
N ALA A 199 -18.25 6.15 -13.55
CA ALA A 199 -17.89 4.79 -13.17
C ALA A 199 -19.03 3.84 -13.55
N PRO A 200 -18.73 2.66 -14.10
CA PRO A 200 -19.75 1.65 -14.34
C PRO A 200 -20.28 1.11 -13.01
N PRO A 201 -21.47 0.49 -13.00
CA PRO A 201 -21.96 -0.26 -11.84
C PRO A 201 -20.97 -1.37 -11.46
N SER A 202 -20.95 -1.76 -10.17
CA SER A 202 -20.05 -2.82 -9.68
C SER A 202 -20.25 -4.16 -10.40
N SER A 203 -21.43 -4.42 -10.96
CA SER A 203 -21.70 -5.58 -11.81
C SER A 203 -20.85 -5.62 -13.09
N ILE A 204 -20.29 -4.49 -13.51
CA ILE A 204 -19.34 -4.36 -14.62
C ILE A 204 -17.93 -4.08 -14.08
N GLY A 205 -17.78 -3.04 -13.24
CA GLY A 205 -16.49 -2.58 -12.71
C GLY A 205 -15.81 -3.59 -11.78
N LYS A 206 -16.58 -4.50 -11.19
CA LYS A 206 -16.11 -5.63 -10.38
C LYS A 206 -16.75 -6.95 -10.86
N PHE A 207 -16.94 -7.12 -12.18
CA PHE A 207 -17.51 -8.35 -12.75
C PHE A 207 -16.69 -9.57 -12.32
N GLY A 208 -17.40 -10.66 -11.95
CA GLY A 208 -16.80 -11.86 -11.40
C GLY A 208 -16.47 -11.75 -9.89
N GLY A 209 -16.58 -10.55 -9.30
CA GLY A 209 -16.41 -10.29 -7.87
C GLY A 209 -15.07 -10.83 -7.34
N ASP A 210 -15.10 -11.37 -6.13
CA ASP A 210 -13.90 -11.96 -5.53
C ASP A 210 -13.54 -13.32 -6.13
N THR A 211 -14.48 -14.02 -6.79
CA THR A 211 -14.21 -15.30 -7.46
C THR A 211 -13.20 -15.16 -8.59
N ASP A 212 -13.34 -14.13 -9.43
CA ASP A 212 -12.46 -13.89 -10.57
C ASP A 212 -11.25 -13.01 -10.22
N ASN A 213 -11.20 -12.44 -9.03
CA ASN A 213 -10.06 -11.62 -8.62
C ASN A 213 -8.78 -12.46 -8.56
N TRP A 214 -7.67 -11.93 -9.11
CA TRP A 214 -6.39 -12.63 -9.28
C TRP A 214 -6.46 -13.87 -10.19
N MET A 215 -7.50 -13.95 -11.03
CA MET A 215 -7.68 -15.04 -11.99
C MET A 215 -7.54 -14.53 -13.43
N TRP A 216 -7.18 -15.42 -14.32
CA TRP A 216 -7.13 -15.18 -15.76
C TRP A 216 -7.83 -16.33 -16.50
N PRO A 217 -8.64 -16.09 -17.55
CA PRO A 217 -8.96 -14.78 -18.14
C PRO A 217 -9.91 -13.95 -17.28
N ARG A 218 -9.89 -12.62 -17.48
CA ARG A 218 -10.79 -11.67 -16.82
C ARG A 218 -11.68 -10.95 -17.83
N HIS A 219 -12.93 -10.72 -17.39
CA HIS A 219 -13.93 -10.01 -18.19
C HIS A 219 -14.47 -8.77 -17.44
N THR A 220 -13.73 -8.28 -16.47
CA THR A 220 -14.08 -7.12 -15.65
C THR A 220 -13.87 -5.83 -16.45
N GLY A 221 -14.88 -4.95 -16.47
CA GLY A 221 -14.75 -3.58 -16.96
C GLY A 221 -14.21 -2.67 -15.86
N ASP A 222 -12.97 -2.93 -15.41
CA ASP A 222 -12.33 -2.29 -14.26
C ASP A 222 -11.79 -0.91 -14.62
N PHE A 223 -12.69 0.07 -14.81
CA PHE A 223 -12.32 1.45 -15.10
C PHE A 223 -13.16 2.48 -14.32
N THR A 224 -12.60 3.65 -14.10
CA THR A 224 -13.25 4.84 -13.54
C THR A 224 -12.64 6.09 -14.18
N MET A 225 -13.46 7.07 -14.43
CA MET A 225 -13.06 8.34 -15.04
C MET A 225 -13.15 9.47 -14.02
N PHE A 226 -12.08 10.25 -13.91
CA PHE A 226 -12.01 11.47 -13.12
C PHE A 226 -11.63 12.65 -14.03
N ARG A 227 -11.87 13.87 -13.54
CA ARG A 227 -11.34 15.08 -14.13
C ARG A 227 -10.55 15.86 -13.08
N ILE A 228 -9.40 16.35 -13.50
CA ILE A 228 -8.54 17.20 -12.69
C ILE A 228 -8.85 18.65 -13.03
N TYR A 229 -8.98 19.47 -12.00
CA TYR A 229 -9.22 20.90 -12.11
C TYR A 229 -8.04 21.70 -11.58
N ALA A 230 -7.86 22.89 -12.13
CA ALA A 230 -6.83 23.84 -11.78
C ALA A 230 -7.45 25.26 -11.65
N ASN A 231 -6.72 26.18 -11.04
CA ASN A 231 -7.13 27.58 -11.04
C ASN A 231 -7.04 28.19 -12.46
N ASN A 232 -7.45 29.46 -12.61
CA ASN A 232 -7.46 30.17 -13.89
C ASN A 232 -6.05 30.34 -14.54
N GLU A 233 -4.99 30.13 -13.74
CA GLU A 233 -3.59 30.17 -14.19
C GLU A 233 -3.05 28.78 -14.51
N ASN A 234 -3.92 27.76 -14.52
CA ASN A 234 -3.58 26.34 -14.72
C ASN A 234 -2.61 25.81 -13.66
N GLN A 235 -2.71 26.32 -12.40
CA GLN A 235 -1.91 25.90 -11.26
C GLN A 235 -2.73 25.07 -10.28
N PRO A 236 -2.07 24.25 -9.42
CA PRO A 236 -2.73 23.51 -8.35
C PRO A 236 -3.64 24.40 -7.49
N ALA A 237 -4.81 23.88 -7.16
CA ALA A 237 -5.78 24.56 -6.29
C ALA A 237 -6.60 23.56 -5.49
N SER A 238 -7.11 23.99 -4.34
CA SER A 238 -8.18 23.29 -3.63
C SER A 238 -9.50 23.39 -4.40
N TYR A 239 -10.47 22.52 -4.08
CA TYR A 239 -11.78 22.55 -4.70
C TYR A 239 -12.40 23.97 -4.68
N ASN A 240 -12.81 24.43 -5.87
CA ASN A 240 -13.57 25.66 -6.05
C ASN A 240 -14.43 25.53 -7.32
N GLU A 241 -15.66 26.03 -7.28
CA GLU A 241 -16.57 26.01 -8.43
C GLU A 241 -16.04 26.79 -9.64
N GLU A 242 -15.21 27.81 -9.41
CA GLU A 242 -14.57 28.63 -10.43
C GLU A 242 -13.39 27.94 -11.13
N ASN A 243 -12.88 26.83 -10.57
CA ASN A 243 -11.74 26.13 -11.17
C ASN A 243 -12.11 25.58 -12.55
N GLN A 244 -11.11 25.60 -13.44
CA GLN A 244 -11.25 25.12 -14.82
C GLN A 244 -10.60 23.75 -14.98
N PRO A 245 -11.03 22.91 -15.94
CA PRO A 245 -10.34 21.69 -16.29
C PRO A 245 -8.86 21.95 -16.55
N LEU A 246 -8.00 21.12 -15.93
CA LEU A 246 -6.55 21.18 -16.12
C LEU A 246 -6.20 21.04 -17.61
N GLN A 247 -5.32 21.91 -18.10
CA GLN A 247 -4.64 21.76 -19.39
C GLN A 247 -3.30 21.03 -19.15
N PRO A 248 -3.22 19.72 -19.39
CA PRO A 248 -2.03 18.93 -19.07
C PRO A 248 -0.90 19.19 -20.06
N LYS A 249 0.36 18.96 -19.64
CA LYS A 249 1.52 19.03 -20.54
C LYS A 249 1.51 17.94 -21.59
N HIS A 250 0.91 16.80 -21.28
CA HIS A 250 0.78 15.65 -22.16
C HIS A 250 -0.51 14.89 -21.88
N SER A 251 -1.10 14.30 -22.91
CA SER A 251 -2.23 13.37 -22.80
C SER A 251 -2.05 12.23 -23.77
N LEU A 252 -2.56 11.06 -23.41
CA LEU A 252 -2.48 9.85 -24.23
C LEU A 252 -3.70 9.76 -25.14
N PRO A 253 -3.53 9.55 -26.44
CA PRO A 253 -4.65 9.24 -27.32
C PRO A 253 -5.20 7.84 -27.02
N VAL A 254 -6.51 7.69 -27.03
CA VAL A 254 -7.18 6.38 -26.93
C VAL A 254 -7.27 5.76 -28.32
N SER A 255 -6.57 4.64 -28.54
CA SER A 255 -6.65 3.89 -29.79
C SER A 255 -7.84 2.94 -29.77
N ILE A 256 -8.63 2.95 -30.85
CA ILE A 256 -9.71 2.00 -31.11
C ILE A 256 -9.35 0.97 -32.18
N ALA A 257 -8.10 0.99 -32.68
CA ALA A 257 -7.64 0.04 -33.71
C ALA A 257 -7.47 -1.39 -33.19
N GLY A 258 -7.44 -1.56 -31.84
CA GLY A 258 -7.12 -2.83 -31.21
C GLY A 258 -5.62 -3.12 -31.19
N ILE A 259 -5.27 -4.32 -30.75
CA ILE A 259 -3.90 -4.86 -30.71
C ILE A 259 -3.91 -6.28 -31.27
N GLU A 260 -2.81 -6.68 -31.87
CA GLU A 260 -2.60 -8.03 -32.39
C GLU A 260 -1.46 -8.74 -31.67
N LYS A 261 -1.38 -10.06 -31.83
CA LYS A 261 -0.27 -10.83 -31.26
C LYS A 261 1.06 -10.42 -31.92
N GLY A 262 1.98 -9.93 -31.11
CA GLY A 262 3.29 -9.44 -31.56
C GLY A 262 3.42 -7.92 -31.56
N ASP A 263 2.34 -7.19 -31.32
CA ASP A 263 2.40 -5.76 -31.08
C ASP A 263 3.14 -5.45 -29.77
N TYR A 264 3.89 -4.37 -29.77
CA TYR A 264 4.55 -3.88 -28.57
C TYR A 264 3.53 -3.33 -27.57
N ALA A 265 3.65 -3.77 -26.33
CA ALA A 265 2.88 -3.24 -25.21
C ALA A 265 3.78 -3.05 -23.98
N MET A 266 3.56 -1.98 -23.23
CA MET A 266 4.22 -1.74 -21.96
C MET A 266 3.24 -1.20 -20.94
N ILE A 267 3.56 -1.41 -19.66
CA ILE A 267 2.84 -0.80 -18.53
C ILE A 267 3.75 0.26 -17.91
N MET A 268 3.23 1.46 -17.71
CA MET A 268 3.92 2.56 -17.03
C MET A 268 3.06 3.06 -15.88
N GLY A 269 3.66 3.29 -14.71
CA GLY A 269 2.91 3.79 -13.57
C GLY A 269 3.64 3.66 -12.24
N TYR A 270 2.83 3.66 -11.17
CA TYR A 270 3.26 3.60 -9.77
C TYR A 270 2.82 2.27 -9.17
N PRO A 271 3.59 1.20 -9.38
CA PRO A 271 3.22 -0.14 -8.91
C PRO A 271 3.25 -0.22 -7.39
N GLY A 272 2.57 -1.21 -6.84
CA GLY A 272 2.69 -1.59 -5.44
C GLY A 272 4.06 -2.19 -5.13
N SER A 273 4.08 -3.39 -4.58
CA SER A 273 5.33 -4.13 -4.30
C SER A 273 5.28 -5.52 -4.91
N THR A 274 6.46 -6.08 -5.14
CA THR A 274 6.63 -7.47 -5.54
C THR A 274 7.85 -8.07 -4.86
N ASP A 275 7.76 -9.36 -4.51
CA ASP A 275 8.84 -10.14 -3.92
C ASP A 275 9.44 -11.11 -4.94
N ARG A 276 9.46 -10.71 -6.21
CA ARG A 276 9.91 -11.54 -7.35
C ARG A 276 11.31 -12.15 -7.15
N TYR A 277 12.18 -11.42 -6.48
CA TYR A 277 13.59 -11.82 -6.28
C TYR A 277 13.86 -12.52 -4.95
N LEU A 278 12.82 -12.98 -4.23
CA LEU A 278 13.03 -13.83 -3.07
C LEU A 278 13.86 -15.07 -3.43
N THR A 279 14.74 -15.45 -2.49
CA THR A 279 15.44 -16.73 -2.51
C THR A 279 14.51 -17.89 -2.16
N SER A 280 14.98 -19.12 -2.30
CA SER A 280 14.23 -20.33 -1.94
C SER A 280 13.79 -20.32 -0.47
N TRP A 281 14.61 -19.79 0.44
CA TRP A 281 14.27 -19.64 1.88
C TRP A 281 13.16 -18.60 2.09
N GLY A 282 13.21 -17.47 1.37
CA GLY A 282 12.16 -16.46 1.43
C GLY A 282 10.82 -16.95 0.88
N VAL A 283 10.83 -17.72 -0.21
CA VAL A 283 9.63 -18.37 -0.75
C VAL A 283 9.05 -19.36 0.27
N GLN A 284 9.90 -20.16 0.91
CA GLN A 284 9.47 -21.09 1.95
C GLN A 284 8.80 -20.37 3.13
N GLU A 285 9.45 -19.33 3.68
CA GLU A 285 8.90 -18.53 4.78
C GLU A 285 7.55 -17.90 4.42
N ALA A 286 7.42 -17.37 3.20
CA ALA A 286 6.17 -16.78 2.72
C ALA A 286 5.04 -17.82 2.66
N VAL A 287 5.30 -18.99 2.09
CA VAL A 287 4.28 -20.05 1.86
C VAL A 287 3.91 -20.80 3.14
N GLU A 288 4.90 -21.12 3.98
CA GLU A 288 4.69 -22.00 5.13
C GLU A 288 4.30 -21.22 6.41
N VAL A 289 4.66 -19.93 6.52
CA VAL A 289 4.53 -19.16 7.76
C VAL A 289 3.69 -17.91 7.57
N GLU A 290 4.11 -17.00 6.70
CA GLU A 290 3.55 -15.65 6.62
C GLU A 290 2.13 -15.64 6.04
N GLN A 291 1.97 -16.20 4.84
CA GLN A 291 0.71 -16.13 4.10
C GLN A 291 -0.43 -16.91 4.75
N PRO A 292 -0.22 -18.14 5.31
CA PRO A 292 -1.27 -18.84 6.04
C PRO A 292 -1.83 -18.05 7.23
N ALA A 293 -0.97 -17.35 7.98
CA ALA A 293 -1.40 -16.50 9.08
C ALA A 293 -2.25 -15.30 8.59
N ARG A 294 -1.82 -14.63 7.50
CA ARG A 294 -2.58 -13.54 6.88
C ARG A 294 -3.94 -14.01 6.36
N VAL A 295 -3.99 -15.14 5.69
CA VAL A 295 -5.24 -15.74 5.18
C VAL A 295 -6.21 -16.04 6.32
N LYS A 296 -5.72 -16.65 7.41
CA LYS A 296 -6.53 -16.99 8.60
C LYS A 296 -7.15 -15.74 9.24
N ILE A 297 -6.34 -14.72 9.52
CA ILE A 297 -6.82 -13.48 10.17
C ILE A 297 -7.81 -12.75 9.28
N ARG A 298 -7.53 -12.64 7.98
CA ARG A 298 -8.39 -11.92 7.03
C ARG A 298 -9.71 -12.62 6.80
N ARG A 299 -9.75 -13.97 6.76
CA ARG A 299 -11.00 -14.72 6.61
C ARG A 299 -11.96 -14.42 7.76
N ILE A 300 -11.47 -14.45 9.00
CA ILE A 300 -12.27 -14.13 10.19
C ILE A 300 -12.86 -12.71 10.08
N LYS A 301 -12.06 -11.74 9.66
CA LYS A 301 -12.56 -10.36 9.46
C LYS A 301 -13.62 -10.28 8.38
N LEU A 302 -13.43 -10.99 7.27
CA LEU A 302 -14.38 -11.01 6.16
C LEU A 302 -15.70 -11.66 6.59
N ASP A 303 -15.66 -12.79 7.30
CA ASP A 303 -16.87 -13.46 7.79
C ASP A 303 -17.74 -12.50 8.64
N ILE A 304 -17.10 -11.76 9.56
CA ILE A 304 -17.78 -10.79 10.42
C ILE A 304 -18.34 -9.61 9.61
N MET A 305 -17.56 -9.07 8.66
CA MET A 305 -18.02 -7.98 7.81
C MET A 305 -19.19 -8.42 6.91
N GLU A 306 -19.08 -9.57 6.27
CA GLU A 306 -20.08 -10.13 5.36
C GLU A 306 -21.41 -10.40 6.08
N GLU A 307 -21.37 -10.93 7.29
CA GLU A 307 -22.57 -11.15 8.11
C GLU A 307 -23.36 -9.85 8.33
N GLU A 308 -22.67 -8.77 8.72
CA GLU A 308 -23.33 -7.49 9.00
C GLU A 308 -23.71 -6.73 7.72
N MET A 309 -22.91 -6.79 6.67
CA MET A 309 -23.21 -6.19 5.37
C MET A 309 -24.44 -6.81 4.72
N ASN A 310 -24.67 -8.11 4.92
CA ASN A 310 -25.86 -8.82 4.40
C ASN A 310 -27.16 -8.43 5.13
N LYS A 311 -27.08 -7.89 6.35
CA LYS A 311 -28.24 -7.48 7.13
C LYS A 311 -28.79 -6.09 6.73
N SER A 312 -27.93 -5.22 6.16
CA SER A 312 -28.28 -3.81 5.94
C SER A 312 -27.55 -3.22 4.72
N GLN A 313 -28.34 -2.64 3.80
CA GLN A 313 -27.80 -1.88 2.66
C GLN A 313 -26.89 -0.73 3.13
N LYS A 314 -27.27 -0.01 4.18
CA LYS A 314 -26.46 1.06 4.77
C LYS A 314 -25.08 0.55 5.20
N ILE A 315 -25.04 -0.58 5.93
CA ILE A 315 -23.78 -1.19 6.37
C ILE A 315 -22.98 -1.69 5.16
N ARG A 316 -23.64 -2.28 4.16
CA ARG A 316 -23.00 -2.72 2.92
C ARG A 316 -22.28 -1.57 2.21
N ILE A 317 -22.93 -0.43 2.04
CA ILE A 317 -22.30 0.77 1.45
C ILE A 317 -21.14 1.25 2.35
N GLN A 318 -21.35 1.35 3.65
CA GLN A 318 -20.36 1.85 4.62
C GLN A 318 -19.07 1.02 4.65
N TYR A 319 -19.17 -0.30 4.49
CA TYR A 319 -18.03 -1.23 4.58
C TYR A 319 -17.51 -1.71 3.23
N ALA A 320 -18.11 -1.33 2.13
CA ALA A 320 -17.77 -1.83 0.80
C ALA A 320 -16.28 -1.73 0.46
N SER A 321 -15.66 -0.56 0.68
CA SER A 321 -14.23 -0.33 0.40
C SER A 321 -13.31 -1.10 1.36
N LYS A 322 -13.68 -1.16 2.65
CA LYS A 322 -12.90 -1.92 3.66
C LYS A 322 -12.92 -3.41 3.35
N HIS A 323 -14.12 -3.96 3.09
CA HIS A 323 -14.29 -5.35 2.68
C HIS A 323 -13.49 -5.66 1.42
N ALA A 324 -13.63 -4.84 0.38
CA ALA A 324 -12.90 -5.01 -0.88
C ALA A 324 -11.37 -5.04 -0.68
N SER A 325 -10.84 -4.17 0.19
CA SER A 325 -9.41 -4.14 0.51
C SER A 325 -8.95 -5.41 1.26
N VAL A 326 -9.72 -5.87 2.25
CA VAL A 326 -9.38 -7.09 3.00
C VAL A 326 -9.47 -8.32 2.12
N SER A 327 -10.54 -8.45 1.31
CA SER A 327 -10.79 -9.56 0.40
C SER A 327 -9.74 -9.65 -0.71
N ASN A 328 -9.37 -8.52 -1.31
CA ASN A 328 -8.35 -8.48 -2.37
C ASN A 328 -7.03 -9.13 -1.92
N TYR A 329 -6.51 -8.76 -0.75
CA TYR A 329 -5.28 -9.33 -0.24
C TYR A 329 -5.46 -10.74 0.35
N TRP A 330 -6.63 -11.05 0.91
CA TRP A 330 -6.93 -12.42 1.33
C TRP A 330 -6.80 -13.39 0.16
N LYS A 331 -7.44 -13.07 -0.96
CA LYS A 331 -7.39 -13.90 -2.16
C LYS A 331 -6.00 -13.92 -2.80
N TYR A 332 -5.30 -12.78 -2.77
CA TYR A 332 -3.91 -12.70 -3.23
C TYR A 332 -3.00 -13.68 -2.46
N PHE A 333 -3.00 -13.64 -1.14
CA PHE A 333 -2.15 -14.51 -0.33
C PHE A 333 -2.51 -15.99 -0.48
N LEU A 334 -3.81 -16.31 -0.53
CA LEU A 334 -4.29 -17.67 -0.76
C LEU A 334 -3.82 -18.18 -2.12
N GLY A 335 -4.14 -17.47 -3.20
CA GLY A 335 -3.79 -17.88 -4.55
C GLY A 335 -2.29 -17.88 -4.82
N GLN A 336 -1.53 -16.93 -4.26
CA GLN A 336 -0.08 -16.91 -4.39
C GLN A 336 0.56 -18.14 -3.73
N SER A 337 0.16 -18.50 -2.50
CA SER A 337 0.66 -19.70 -1.82
C SER A 337 0.41 -20.95 -2.65
N GLU A 338 -0.81 -21.13 -3.16
CA GLU A 338 -1.16 -22.27 -4.00
C GLU A 338 -0.31 -22.32 -5.29
N GLN A 339 -0.13 -21.17 -5.95
CA GLN A 339 0.60 -21.12 -7.22
C GLN A 339 2.12 -21.27 -7.03
N LEU A 340 2.70 -20.76 -5.95
CA LEU A 340 4.11 -20.94 -5.62
C LEU A 340 4.44 -22.42 -5.39
N VAL A 341 3.56 -23.15 -4.71
CA VAL A 341 3.69 -24.61 -4.50
C VAL A 341 3.46 -25.38 -5.81
N LYS A 342 2.34 -25.11 -6.51
CA LYS A 342 1.96 -25.81 -7.75
C LYS A 342 3.01 -25.70 -8.84
N ASN A 343 3.72 -24.58 -8.90
CA ASN A 343 4.73 -24.31 -9.91
C ASN A 343 6.16 -24.64 -9.45
N ASP A 344 6.35 -25.29 -8.33
CA ASP A 344 7.66 -25.68 -7.79
C ASP A 344 8.65 -24.50 -7.70
N VAL A 345 8.14 -23.31 -7.30
CA VAL A 345 8.94 -22.07 -7.33
C VAL A 345 10.13 -22.15 -6.38
N LYS A 346 9.99 -22.79 -5.20
CA LYS A 346 11.11 -23.02 -4.28
C LYS A 346 12.25 -23.78 -4.97
N GLN A 347 11.96 -24.85 -5.67
CA GLN A 347 12.96 -25.66 -6.39
C GLN A 347 13.60 -24.89 -7.55
N LYS A 348 12.81 -24.08 -8.27
CA LYS A 348 13.34 -23.20 -9.32
C LYS A 348 14.32 -22.17 -8.76
N LYS A 349 14.03 -21.61 -7.58
CA LYS A 349 14.93 -20.69 -6.89
C LYS A 349 16.20 -21.39 -6.41
N GLN A 350 16.10 -22.60 -5.86
CA GLN A 350 17.28 -23.41 -5.49
C GLN A 350 18.19 -23.70 -6.70
N ALA A 351 17.61 -24.01 -7.86
CA ALA A 351 18.38 -24.20 -9.09
C ALA A 351 19.07 -22.91 -9.55
N LEU A 352 18.40 -21.75 -9.40
CA LEU A 352 18.99 -20.45 -9.70
C LEU A 352 20.15 -20.12 -8.75
N GLU A 353 20.00 -20.37 -7.45
CA GLU A 353 21.00 -20.19 -6.41
C GLU A 353 22.24 -21.05 -6.70
N ALA A 354 22.04 -22.34 -7.06
CA ALA A 354 23.12 -23.22 -7.48
C ALA A 354 23.82 -22.73 -8.75
N SER A 355 23.06 -22.21 -9.73
CA SER A 355 23.61 -21.64 -10.94
C SER A 355 24.43 -20.38 -10.68
N PHE A 356 24.01 -19.53 -9.76
CA PHE A 356 24.74 -18.34 -9.31
C PHE A 356 26.05 -18.73 -8.63
N THR A 357 26.03 -19.74 -7.74
CA THR A 357 27.23 -20.26 -7.09
C THR A 357 28.25 -20.75 -8.13
N LYS A 358 27.81 -21.60 -9.06
CA LYS A 358 28.66 -22.08 -10.13
C LYS A 358 29.21 -20.96 -11.02
N TRP A 359 28.41 -19.92 -11.27
CA TRP A 359 28.83 -18.78 -12.09
C TRP A 359 29.97 -18.00 -11.43
N TYR A 360 29.86 -17.64 -10.15
CA TYR A 360 30.92 -16.88 -9.50
C TYR A 360 32.20 -17.72 -9.28
N GLU A 361 32.08 -19.02 -8.97
CA GLU A 361 33.22 -19.96 -8.90
C GLU A 361 33.95 -20.07 -10.26
N THR A 362 33.17 -20.26 -11.36
CA THR A 362 33.75 -20.37 -12.71
C THR A 362 34.48 -19.09 -13.13
N ASN A 363 33.98 -17.93 -12.73
CA ASN A 363 34.55 -16.63 -13.07
C ASN A 363 35.56 -16.11 -12.05
N LYS A 364 35.89 -16.89 -10.99
CA LYS A 364 36.81 -16.53 -9.90
C LYS A 364 36.42 -15.24 -9.20
N LEU A 365 35.14 -15.16 -8.82
CA LEU A 365 34.52 -14.02 -8.16
C LEU A 365 34.08 -14.35 -6.72
N GLU A 366 34.65 -15.41 -6.11
CA GLU A 366 34.30 -15.90 -4.78
C GLU A 366 34.44 -14.78 -3.75
N GLU A 367 35.61 -14.09 -3.74
CA GLU A 367 35.89 -12.97 -2.83
C GLU A 367 34.76 -11.91 -2.79
N LYS A 368 34.03 -11.76 -3.92
CA LYS A 368 32.95 -10.79 -4.04
C LYS A 368 31.57 -11.35 -3.68
N TYR A 369 31.30 -12.63 -3.93
CA TYR A 369 29.94 -13.15 -3.93
C TYR A 369 29.68 -14.38 -3.05
N GLU A 370 30.72 -15.05 -2.51
CA GLU A 370 30.56 -16.29 -1.76
C GLU A 370 29.70 -16.14 -0.49
N GLU A 371 29.72 -14.95 0.15
CA GLU A 371 28.93 -14.66 1.34
C GLU A 371 27.47 -14.27 1.04
N ALA A 372 27.11 -13.94 -0.19
CA ALA A 372 25.80 -13.37 -0.51
C ALA A 372 24.63 -14.30 -0.12
N LEU A 373 24.63 -15.55 -0.60
CA LEU A 373 23.59 -16.52 -0.28
C LEU A 373 23.59 -16.95 1.21
N PRO A 374 24.74 -17.21 1.85
CA PRO A 374 24.81 -17.46 3.29
C PRO A 374 24.25 -16.33 4.15
N LEU A 375 24.54 -15.08 3.83
CA LEU A 375 24.00 -13.91 4.55
C LEU A 375 22.49 -13.78 4.40
N VAL A 376 21.96 -13.93 3.19
CA VAL A 376 20.52 -13.92 2.94
C VAL A 376 19.82 -15.06 3.69
N LYS A 377 20.35 -16.27 3.65
CA LYS A 377 19.84 -17.41 4.42
C LYS A 377 19.81 -17.12 5.92
N LYS A 378 20.94 -16.68 6.48
CA LYS A 378 21.05 -16.32 7.90
C LYS A 378 20.04 -15.24 8.30
N SER A 379 19.82 -14.24 7.46
CA SER A 379 18.84 -13.19 7.70
C SER A 379 17.41 -13.75 7.80
N ILE A 380 17.01 -14.56 6.83
CA ILE A 380 15.66 -15.14 6.79
C ILE A 380 15.43 -16.10 7.96
N GLU A 381 16.32 -17.08 8.14
CA GLU A 381 16.21 -18.07 9.23
C GLU A 381 16.27 -17.41 10.62
N GLY A 382 17.16 -16.42 10.81
CA GLY A 382 17.28 -15.70 12.07
C GLY A 382 16.08 -14.80 12.38
N SER A 383 15.41 -14.26 11.38
CA SER A 383 14.23 -13.41 11.55
C SER A 383 12.91 -14.19 11.64
N SER A 384 12.90 -15.49 11.35
CA SER A 384 11.69 -16.31 11.26
C SER A 384 10.87 -16.35 12.56
N ALA A 385 11.51 -16.37 13.74
CA ALA A 385 10.83 -16.29 15.03
C ALA A 385 9.97 -15.04 15.20
N TYR A 386 10.25 -13.97 14.46
CA TYR A 386 9.53 -12.69 14.52
C TYR A 386 8.44 -12.56 13.46
N THR A 387 8.32 -13.49 12.52
CA THR A 387 7.37 -13.41 11.40
C THR A 387 5.93 -13.49 11.89
N ILE A 388 5.56 -14.52 12.64
CA ILE A 388 4.20 -14.66 13.19
C ILE A 388 3.83 -13.48 14.10
N PRO A 389 4.64 -13.10 15.11
CA PRO A 389 4.33 -11.93 15.94
C PRO A 389 4.17 -10.63 15.12
N SER A 390 4.97 -10.44 14.06
CA SER A 390 4.84 -9.26 13.18
C SER A 390 3.54 -9.28 12.39
N VAL A 391 3.22 -10.42 11.76
CA VAL A 391 1.99 -10.57 10.98
C VAL A 391 0.76 -10.31 11.84
N TYR A 392 0.72 -10.92 13.02
CA TYR A 392 -0.40 -10.75 13.95
C TYR A 392 -0.49 -9.32 14.50
N PHE A 393 0.64 -8.68 14.76
CA PHE A 393 0.63 -7.26 15.15
C PHE A 393 -0.01 -6.40 14.06
N PHE A 394 0.38 -6.53 12.79
CA PHE A 394 -0.14 -5.70 11.72
C PHE A 394 -1.55 -6.08 11.27
N GLU A 395 -1.83 -7.38 11.10
CA GLU A 395 -3.10 -7.84 10.56
C GLU A 395 -4.21 -7.91 11.63
N ALA A 396 -3.89 -8.34 12.84
CA ALA A 396 -4.86 -8.47 13.92
C ALA A 396 -4.96 -7.18 14.74
N ILE A 397 -3.89 -6.78 15.40
CA ILE A 397 -3.92 -5.68 16.37
C ILE A 397 -4.05 -4.32 15.67
N TYR A 398 -3.06 -3.93 14.89
CA TYR A 398 -3.09 -2.64 14.15
C TYR A 398 -4.14 -2.63 13.03
N GLY A 399 -4.59 -3.81 12.62
CA GLY A 399 -5.68 -3.99 11.66
C GLY A 399 -7.09 -3.79 12.24
N SER A 400 -7.27 -3.65 13.58
CA SER A 400 -8.53 -3.20 14.20
C SER A 400 -8.70 -1.70 14.03
N GLU A 401 -9.91 -1.26 13.72
CA GLU A 401 -10.18 0.14 13.39
C GLU A 401 -9.98 1.06 14.60
N ILE A 402 -10.51 0.67 15.77
CA ILE A 402 -10.38 1.46 16.99
C ILE A 402 -8.92 1.54 17.47
N ILE A 403 -8.18 0.44 17.45
CA ILE A 403 -6.76 0.44 17.81
C ILE A 403 -5.96 1.35 16.87
N LYS A 404 -6.22 1.25 15.57
CA LYS A 404 -5.57 2.09 14.56
C LYS A 404 -5.89 3.58 14.76
N PHE A 405 -7.15 3.90 15.07
CA PHE A 405 -7.58 5.27 15.35
C PHE A 405 -6.87 5.83 16.60
N LEU A 406 -6.86 5.08 17.71
CA LEU A 406 -6.19 5.45 18.95
C LEU A 406 -4.68 5.66 18.75
N ALA A 407 -4.00 4.70 18.13
CA ALA A 407 -2.57 4.78 17.89
C ALA A 407 -2.16 5.99 17.04
N ARG A 408 -2.89 6.27 15.95
CA ARG A 408 -2.54 7.35 15.02
C ARG A 408 -2.88 8.74 15.51
N ASN A 409 -4.00 8.89 16.22
CA ASN A 409 -4.55 10.20 16.55
C ASN A 409 -4.39 10.59 18.02
N LEU A 410 -4.29 9.61 18.91
CA LEU A 410 -4.25 9.83 20.36
C LEU A 410 -2.96 9.28 21.01
N GLY A 411 -2.17 8.48 20.30
CA GLY A 411 -0.92 7.89 20.83
C GLY A 411 0.08 8.94 21.31
N SER A 412 1.05 8.54 22.11
CA SER A 412 2.02 9.42 22.81
C SER A 412 2.83 10.37 21.92
N LYS A 413 2.89 10.12 20.60
CA LYS A 413 3.52 10.99 19.60
C LYS A 413 2.52 11.85 18.81
N SER A 414 1.22 11.73 19.09
CA SER A 414 0.20 12.54 18.42
C SER A 414 0.23 14.00 18.89
N SER A 415 -0.21 14.91 18.01
CA SER A 415 -0.30 16.33 18.36
C SER A 415 -1.19 16.57 19.57
N LEU A 416 -2.30 15.83 19.72
CA LEU A 416 -3.19 15.96 20.87
C LEU A 416 -2.49 15.54 22.17
N TYR A 417 -1.86 14.36 22.20
CA TYR A 417 -1.19 13.88 23.41
C TYR A 417 -0.07 14.83 23.85
N LEU A 418 0.74 15.29 22.90
CA LEU A 418 1.82 16.26 23.17
C LEU A 418 1.28 17.60 23.67
N SER A 419 0.19 18.09 23.07
CA SER A 419 -0.45 19.34 23.52
C SER A 419 -1.11 19.20 24.89
N LEU A 420 -1.70 18.05 25.22
CA LEU A 420 -2.23 17.77 26.56
C LEU A 420 -1.11 17.69 27.62
N SER A 421 0.08 17.21 27.25
CA SER A 421 1.23 17.09 28.12
C SER A 421 1.92 18.44 28.35
N SER A 422 2.02 19.28 27.33
CA SER A 422 2.75 20.57 27.38
C SER A 422 1.85 21.78 27.71
N GLY A 423 0.55 21.65 27.51
CA GLY A 423 -0.41 22.75 27.57
C GLY A 423 -0.38 23.70 26.36
N GLN A 424 0.45 23.42 25.34
CA GLN A 424 0.63 24.29 24.16
C GLN A 424 -0.14 23.78 22.95
N GLY A 425 -0.73 24.69 22.17
CA GLY A 425 -1.39 24.35 20.89
C GLY A 425 -2.63 23.45 21.04
N LEU A 426 -3.23 23.35 22.22
CA LEU A 426 -4.31 22.39 22.50
C LEU A 426 -5.55 22.64 21.65
N LYS A 427 -5.90 23.91 21.38
CA LYS A 427 -7.05 24.27 20.55
C LYS A 427 -6.91 23.71 19.13
N ASP A 428 -5.76 23.91 18.53
CA ASP A 428 -5.50 23.45 17.15
C ASP A 428 -5.38 21.92 17.09
N ALA A 429 -4.74 21.32 18.09
CA ALA A 429 -4.64 19.87 18.20
C ALA A 429 -6.02 19.21 18.36
N LYS A 430 -6.91 19.75 19.21
CA LYS A 430 -8.31 19.28 19.33
C LYS A 430 -9.06 19.42 18.00
N SER A 431 -8.97 20.57 17.33
CA SER A 431 -9.62 20.82 16.04
C SER A 431 -9.16 19.83 14.96
N ASN A 432 -7.86 19.59 14.86
CA ASN A 432 -7.29 18.66 13.90
C ASN A 432 -7.73 17.21 14.15
N VAL A 433 -7.77 16.78 15.42
CA VAL A 433 -8.23 15.42 15.75
C VAL A 433 -9.73 15.29 15.51
N LEU A 434 -10.54 16.31 15.82
CA LEU A 434 -11.99 16.32 15.51
C LEU A 434 -12.25 16.18 14.01
N LYS A 435 -11.53 16.92 13.18
CA LYS A 435 -11.65 16.78 11.70
C LYS A 435 -11.39 15.35 11.26
N LYS A 436 -10.33 14.72 11.79
CA LYS A 436 -9.99 13.31 11.48
C LYS A 436 -11.02 12.34 12.03
N ALA A 437 -11.55 12.59 13.22
CA ALA A 437 -12.59 11.77 13.83
C ALA A 437 -13.87 11.78 13.01
N ARG A 438 -14.35 12.94 12.57
CA ARG A 438 -15.53 13.05 11.71
C ARG A 438 -15.39 12.25 10.41
N SER A 439 -14.22 12.30 9.79
CA SER A 439 -13.93 11.45 8.61
C SER A 439 -13.93 9.96 8.95
N TYR A 440 -13.31 9.57 10.07
CA TYR A 440 -13.25 8.18 10.53
C TYR A 440 -14.64 7.61 10.83
N TYR A 441 -15.45 8.33 11.61
CA TYR A 441 -16.77 7.85 12.02
C TYR A 441 -17.82 7.83 10.90
N LYS A 442 -17.57 8.49 9.78
CA LYS A 442 -18.45 8.40 8.59
C LYS A 442 -18.62 6.95 8.14
N ASP A 443 -17.51 6.19 8.13
CA ASP A 443 -17.46 4.80 7.65
C ASP A 443 -17.18 3.79 8.77
N TYR A 444 -17.34 4.18 10.04
CA TYR A 444 -17.11 3.33 11.20
C TYR A 444 -18.40 2.69 11.70
N ASN A 445 -18.35 1.39 11.97
CA ASN A 445 -19.43 0.66 12.64
C ASN A 445 -18.88 -0.03 13.89
N ALA A 446 -19.35 0.42 15.05
CA ALA A 446 -18.87 -0.06 16.33
C ALA A 446 -19.16 -1.55 16.59
N GLU A 447 -20.26 -2.08 16.06
CA GLU A 447 -20.62 -3.49 16.25
C GLU A 447 -19.67 -4.40 15.47
N ILE A 448 -19.38 -4.04 14.22
CA ILE A 448 -18.42 -4.79 13.39
C ILE A 448 -17.01 -4.76 14.02
N ASP A 449 -16.51 -3.55 14.38
CA ASP A 449 -15.17 -3.44 14.95
C ASP A 449 -15.05 -4.13 16.32
N LYS A 450 -16.11 -4.10 17.13
CA LYS A 450 -16.21 -4.85 18.39
C LYS A 450 -16.02 -6.36 18.16
N ASN A 451 -16.77 -6.92 17.22
CA ASN A 451 -16.72 -8.35 16.93
C ASN A 451 -15.36 -8.75 16.32
N ILE A 452 -14.81 -7.91 15.43
CA ILE A 452 -13.46 -8.10 14.88
C ILE A 452 -12.42 -8.04 16.01
N LEU A 453 -12.45 -7.02 16.86
CA LEU A 453 -11.46 -6.86 17.94
C LEU A 453 -11.48 -8.06 18.89
N SER A 454 -12.66 -8.54 19.28
CA SER A 454 -12.81 -9.73 20.11
C SER A 454 -12.16 -10.95 19.45
N ALA A 455 -12.52 -11.23 18.20
CA ALA A 455 -12.01 -12.38 17.46
C ALA A 455 -10.48 -12.33 17.26
N VAL A 456 -9.93 -11.14 16.92
CA VAL A 456 -8.48 -11.04 16.66
C VAL A 456 -7.64 -11.05 17.94
N LEU A 457 -8.16 -10.60 19.08
CA LEU A 457 -7.49 -10.74 20.38
C LEU A 457 -7.43 -12.20 20.81
N ASN A 458 -8.55 -12.94 20.70
CA ASN A 458 -8.60 -14.37 20.97
C ASN A 458 -7.59 -15.11 20.07
N LEU A 459 -7.54 -14.77 18.80
CA LEU A 459 -6.63 -15.39 17.85
C LEU A 459 -5.16 -15.08 18.16
N TYR A 460 -4.84 -13.84 18.52
CA TYR A 460 -3.49 -13.44 18.93
C TYR A 460 -3.02 -14.23 20.15
N TYR A 461 -3.88 -14.39 21.15
CA TYR A 461 -3.55 -15.11 22.38
C TYR A 461 -3.21 -16.59 22.13
N ASN A 462 -3.94 -17.22 21.20
CA ASN A 462 -3.79 -18.64 20.90
C ASN A 462 -2.63 -18.96 19.95
N ASP A 463 -2.37 -18.07 18.98
CA ASP A 463 -1.46 -18.37 17.87
C ASP A 463 -0.06 -17.74 18.03
N VAL A 464 0.07 -16.66 18.81
CA VAL A 464 1.35 -15.96 18.99
C VAL A 464 2.05 -16.50 20.24
N PRO A 465 3.38 -16.79 20.18
CA PRO A 465 4.13 -17.26 21.36
C PRO A 465 4.02 -16.29 22.55
N LYS A 466 3.89 -16.84 23.75
CA LYS A 466 3.63 -16.08 24.99
C LYS A 466 4.67 -14.99 25.30
N GLU A 467 5.91 -15.16 24.89
CA GLU A 467 6.97 -14.16 25.04
C GLU A 467 6.70 -12.85 24.28
N PHE A 468 5.79 -12.89 23.30
CA PHE A 468 5.31 -11.74 22.54
C PHE A 468 3.92 -11.26 23.01
N HIS A 469 3.44 -11.69 24.17
CA HIS A 469 2.24 -11.13 24.77
C HIS A 469 2.61 -9.95 25.68
N PRO A 470 1.95 -8.77 25.52
CA PRO A 470 2.05 -7.70 26.50
C PRO A 470 1.58 -8.15 27.87
N SER A 471 2.14 -7.60 28.95
CA SER A 471 1.84 -8.06 30.31
C SER A 471 0.35 -7.97 30.66
N LEU A 472 -0.27 -6.84 30.40
CA LEU A 472 -1.72 -6.64 30.64
C LEU A 472 -2.56 -7.65 29.81
N PHE A 473 -2.19 -7.85 28.57
CA PHE A 473 -2.87 -8.80 27.69
C PHE A 473 -2.74 -10.25 28.17
N ALA A 474 -1.54 -10.65 28.59
CA ALA A 474 -1.28 -11.98 29.13
C ALA A 474 -2.11 -12.24 30.41
N GLU A 475 -2.09 -11.28 31.37
CA GLU A 475 -2.87 -11.39 32.60
C GLU A 475 -4.39 -11.50 32.35
N MET A 476 -4.89 -10.74 31.37
CA MET A 476 -6.30 -10.80 30.98
C MET A 476 -6.65 -12.15 30.35
N GLY A 477 -5.79 -12.66 29.46
CA GLY A 477 -6.00 -13.94 28.80
C GLY A 477 -5.94 -15.11 29.77
N GLU A 478 -5.02 -15.11 30.73
CA GLU A 478 -4.94 -16.13 31.78
C GLU A 478 -6.19 -16.17 32.65
N LYS A 479 -6.78 -15.02 32.98
CA LYS A 479 -8.00 -14.92 33.79
C LYS A 479 -9.24 -15.41 33.05
N ASN A 480 -9.27 -15.35 31.73
CA ASN A 480 -10.46 -15.62 30.90
C ASN A 480 -10.24 -16.78 29.92
N ASP A 481 -9.23 -17.61 30.13
CA ASP A 481 -8.88 -18.74 29.25
C ASP A 481 -8.72 -18.34 27.77
N GLY A 482 -8.14 -17.16 27.54
CA GLY A 482 -7.90 -16.59 26.21
C GLY A 482 -9.14 -16.00 25.52
N ASP A 483 -10.27 -15.90 26.21
CA ASP A 483 -11.48 -15.24 25.69
C ASP A 483 -11.55 -13.77 26.12
N PHE A 484 -11.48 -12.86 25.16
CA PHE A 484 -11.54 -11.41 25.36
C PHE A 484 -12.94 -10.84 25.10
N THR A 485 -13.95 -11.65 24.83
CA THR A 485 -15.29 -11.22 24.43
C THR A 485 -15.94 -10.31 25.45
N ASP A 486 -15.95 -10.70 26.72
CA ASP A 486 -16.53 -9.89 27.81
C ASP A 486 -15.78 -8.58 28.02
N PHE A 487 -14.46 -8.60 27.93
CA PHE A 487 -13.64 -7.39 28.03
C PHE A 487 -14.00 -6.39 26.91
N VAL A 488 -14.05 -6.87 25.67
CA VAL A 488 -14.36 -6.04 24.50
C VAL A 488 -15.80 -5.50 24.57
N ASN A 489 -16.78 -6.34 24.94
CA ASN A 489 -18.17 -5.92 25.12
C ASN A 489 -18.31 -4.82 26.17
N LYS A 490 -17.66 -4.98 27.33
CA LYS A 490 -17.65 -3.99 28.40
C LYS A 490 -16.99 -2.67 27.97
N TYR A 491 -15.89 -2.77 27.22
CA TYR A 491 -15.19 -1.62 26.68
C TYR A 491 -16.06 -0.83 25.71
N PHE A 492 -16.62 -1.47 24.69
CA PHE A 492 -17.44 -0.80 23.67
C PHE A 492 -18.71 -0.16 24.24
N LYS A 493 -19.25 -0.70 25.33
CA LYS A 493 -20.38 -0.09 26.04
C LYS A 493 -19.98 1.25 26.68
N ASN A 494 -18.80 1.36 27.25
CA ASN A 494 -18.41 2.47 28.13
C ASN A 494 -17.39 3.44 27.50
N SER A 495 -16.73 3.06 26.41
CA SER A 495 -15.67 3.87 25.80
C SER A 495 -16.23 5.13 25.11
N PRO A 496 -15.54 6.27 25.23
CA PRO A 496 -15.86 7.47 24.46
C PRO A 496 -15.47 7.38 22.98
N PHE A 497 -14.77 6.31 22.58
CA PHE A 497 -14.20 6.17 21.23
C PHE A 497 -15.06 5.31 20.28
N THR A 498 -16.29 5.01 20.63
CA THR A 498 -17.17 4.12 19.86
C THR A 498 -18.18 4.84 18.97
N SER A 499 -18.32 6.17 19.09
CA SER A 499 -19.13 7.01 18.21
C SER A 499 -18.63 8.43 18.18
N ILE A 500 -19.02 9.18 17.13
CA ILE A 500 -18.62 10.59 16.98
C ILE A 500 -19.17 11.45 18.12
N ASP A 501 -20.42 11.26 18.54
CA ASP A 501 -21.04 12.06 19.59
C ASP A 501 -20.28 11.87 20.93
N LYS A 502 -20.03 10.61 21.33
CA LYS A 502 -19.24 10.31 22.52
C LYS A 502 -17.82 10.87 22.44
N PHE A 503 -17.21 10.83 21.24
CA PHE A 503 -15.88 11.37 21.04
C PHE A 503 -15.85 12.89 21.12
N GLU A 504 -16.86 13.59 20.57
CA GLU A 504 -16.99 15.05 20.65
C GLU A 504 -17.20 15.51 22.08
N ASP A 505 -18.05 14.83 22.84
CA ASP A 505 -18.24 15.12 24.28
C ASP A 505 -16.94 14.93 25.07
N TRP A 506 -16.22 13.83 24.78
CA TRP A 506 -14.96 13.52 25.45
C TRP A 506 -13.86 14.57 25.15
N ILE A 507 -13.66 14.93 23.87
CA ILE A 507 -12.58 15.84 23.48
C ILE A 507 -12.84 17.28 23.88
N ASN A 508 -14.11 17.69 23.98
CA ASN A 508 -14.51 19.03 24.41
C ASN A 508 -14.53 19.21 25.94
N ASN A 509 -14.29 18.15 26.70
CA ASN A 509 -14.22 18.24 28.15
C ASN A 509 -13.04 19.12 28.57
N ASP A 510 -13.31 20.15 29.38
CA ASP A 510 -12.32 21.12 29.86
C ASP A 510 -11.26 20.49 30.78
N LYS A 511 -11.60 19.37 31.42
CA LYS A 511 -10.69 18.63 32.31
C LYS A 511 -9.89 17.55 31.58
N LEU A 512 -9.97 17.48 30.26
CA LEU A 512 -9.26 16.48 29.48
C LEU A 512 -7.75 16.56 29.69
N SER A 513 -7.13 15.42 29.97
CA SER A 513 -5.69 15.30 30.21
C SER A 513 -5.18 13.94 29.70
N THR A 514 -3.87 13.78 29.60
CA THR A 514 -3.25 12.50 29.28
C THR A 514 -3.67 11.37 30.23
N LYS A 515 -3.93 11.66 31.50
CA LYS A 515 -4.41 10.68 32.48
C LYS A 515 -5.73 10.02 32.10
N HIS A 516 -6.59 10.70 31.32
CA HIS A 516 -7.83 10.10 30.84
C HIS A 516 -7.57 9.08 29.74
N LEU A 517 -6.61 9.36 28.86
CA LEU A 517 -6.13 8.41 27.85
C LEU A 517 -5.41 7.24 28.51
N ASP A 518 -4.47 7.53 29.42
CA ASP A 518 -3.64 6.52 30.08
C ASP A 518 -4.45 5.54 30.96
N LYS A 519 -5.69 5.91 31.33
CA LYS A 519 -6.62 5.05 32.08
C LYS A 519 -7.57 4.26 31.18
N ASP A 520 -7.67 4.59 29.89
CA ASP A 520 -8.52 3.84 28.98
C ASP A 520 -7.89 2.46 28.69
N PRO A 521 -8.63 1.36 28.93
CA PRO A 521 -8.04 0.01 28.86
C PRO A 521 -7.60 -0.40 27.46
N VAL A 522 -8.27 0.05 26.38
CA VAL A 522 -7.83 -0.26 25.01
C VAL A 522 -6.69 0.65 24.59
N PHE A 523 -6.64 1.89 25.09
CA PHE A 523 -5.48 2.74 24.88
C PHE A 523 -4.23 2.18 25.56
N GLN A 524 -4.37 1.67 26.80
CA GLN A 524 -3.28 0.97 27.49
C GLN A 524 -2.81 -0.25 26.69
N LEU A 525 -3.75 -1.10 26.31
CA LEU A 525 -3.46 -2.29 25.51
C LEU A 525 -2.76 -1.92 24.18
N THR A 526 -3.28 -0.90 23.49
CA THR A 526 -2.65 -0.37 22.26
C THR A 526 -1.20 0.05 22.54
N THR A 527 -0.97 0.82 23.59
CA THR A 527 0.36 1.32 23.95
C THR A 527 1.34 0.19 24.25
N GLU A 528 0.90 -0.83 24.99
CA GLU A 528 1.71 -2.00 25.32
C GLU A 528 2.04 -2.84 24.08
N PHE A 529 1.09 -3.08 23.19
CA PHE A 529 1.34 -3.79 21.94
C PHE A 529 2.37 -3.05 21.07
N PHE A 530 2.24 -1.74 20.91
CA PHE A 530 3.19 -0.94 20.14
C PHE A 530 4.59 -0.89 20.79
N LYS A 531 4.67 -0.85 22.11
CA LYS A 531 5.94 -0.94 22.84
C LYS A 531 6.59 -2.30 22.62
N LEU A 532 5.85 -3.38 22.83
CA LEU A 532 6.33 -4.75 22.63
C LEU A 532 6.80 -4.96 21.19
N TYR A 533 5.99 -4.58 20.20
CA TYR A 533 6.38 -4.68 18.80
C TYR A 533 7.73 -3.99 18.53
N ARG A 534 7.88 -2.75 18.99
CA ARG A 534 9.13 -2.00 18.78
C ARG A 534 10.34 -2.66 19.46
N GLU A 535 10.18 -3.09 20.73
CA GLU A 535 11.29 -3.53 21.57
C GLU A 535 11.64 -5.00 21.39
N LYS A 536 10.63 -5.87 21.26
CA LYS A 536 10.83 -7.33 21.20
C LYS A 536 10.70 -7.94 19.80
N ILE A 537 10.17 -7.21 18.82
CA ILE A 537 9.97 -7.73 17.47
C ILE A 537 10.81 -6.93 16.46
N SER A 538 10.50 -5.64 16.28
CA SER A 538 11.12 -4.81 15.24
C SER A 538 12.61 -4.60 15.47
N LYS A 539 13.01 -4.24 16.69
CA LYS A 539 14.43 -3.94 17.01
C LYS A 539 15.34 -5.18 16.88
N PRO A 540 15.00 -6.36 17.40
CA PRO A 540 15.81 -7.56 17.15
C PRO A 540 15.85 -7.97 15.68
N LYS A 541 14.73 -7.84 14.94
CA LYS A 541 14.69 -8.15 13.51
C LYS A 541 15.64 -7.28 12.68
N LEU A 542 15.85 -6.02 13.05
CA LEU A 542 16.76 -5.10 12.34
C LEU A 542 18.20 -5.63 12.22
N SER A 543 18.67 -6.43 13.18
CA SER A 543 20.03 -7.03 13.09
C SER A 543 20.13 -8.02 11.91
N PHE A 544 19.07 -8.76 11.64
CA PHE A 544 19.00 -9.69 10.52
C PHE A 544 18.78 -8.97 9.18
N ASP A 545 18.03 -7.85 9.18
CA ASP A 545 17.87 -7.01 7.99
C ASP A 545 19.21 -6.45 7.50
N GLY A 546 20.18 -6.23 8.41
CA GLY A 546 21.54 -5.83 8.07
C GLY A 546 22.29 -6.89 7.26
N ASP A 547 22.21 -8.14 7.65
CA ASP A 547 22.81 -9.26 6.92
C ASP A 547 22.18 -9.43 5.52
N TYR A 548 20.89 -9.15 5.35
CA TYR A 548 20.21 -9.19 4.04
C TYR A 548 20.66 -8.06 3.10
N LYS A 549 21.04 -6.90 3.64
CA LYS A 549 21.43 -5.73 2.84
C LYS A 549 22.89 -5.77 2.37
N LYS A 550 23.76 -6.50 3.07
CA LYS A 550 25.14 -6.71 2.67
C LYS A 550 25.24 -7.54 1.40
#